data_5cfd4549dc10765be7e81135ab6054e9
#
_entry.id   5cfd4549dc10765be7e81135ab6054e9
#
_cell.length_a   1.000
_cell.length_b   1.000
_cell.length_c   1.000
_cell.angle_alpha   90.00
_cell.angle_beta   90.00
_cell.angle_gamma   90.00
#
_symmetry.space_group_name_H-M   'P 1'
#
loop_
_entity.id
_entity.type
_entity.pdbx_description
1 polymer ?
#
loop_
_entity_poly.entity_id
_entity_poly.type
_entity_poly.pdbx_seq_one_letter_code
_entity_poly.pdbx_strand_id
1 'polypeptide(L)'
;GGDIALVKVDVNGNTIWAKQVGGIGYERADALVTDNVGNIYVTGFFNNTVYFDPGAGVVNLAASGPYNGFILKLDSNGNFIWVQQIRNSNLVDIRDIKISASGIIVIAGIFDGTIDLDPGVGTFNATAPTNNYDVFIATYTSSAGAIVWADVFPGTGSDIVGSIDIDPL
;
A
#
# COMPACT_ATOMS: atom_id res chain seq x y z
N GLY A 1 -3.75 -19.36 0.61
CA GLY A 1 -3.07 -18.11 0.96
C GLY A 1 -3.65 -17.52 2.23
N GLY A 2 -3.10 -16.40 2.67
CA GLY A 2 -3.68 -15.60 3.75
C GLY A 2 -4.39 -14.42 3.14
N ASP A 3 -5.67 -14.23 3.44
CA ASP A 3 -6.47 -13.13 2.92
C ASP A 3 -6.53 -11.97 3.92
N ILE A 4 -6.73 -10.74 3.42
CA ILE A 4 -6.88 -9.55 4.25
C ILE A 4 -8.33 -9.46 4.71
N ALA A 5 -8.54 -9.38 6.03
CA ALA A 5 -9.84 -9.06 6.62
C ALA A 5 -9.85 -7.60 7.11
N LEU A 6 -10.81 -6.82 6.64
CA LEU A 6 -11.08 -5.46 7.10
C LEU A 6 -12.39 -5.45 7.87
N VAL A 7 -12.36 -4.95 9.10
CA VAL A 7 -13.54 -4.91 9.96
C VAL A 7 -13.71 -3.49 10.52
N LYS A 8 -14.91 -2.93 10.36
CA LYS A 8 -15.29 -1.68 11.01
C LYS A 8 -16.21 -1.98 12.17
N VAL A 9 -15.88 -1.43 13.32
CA VAL A 9 -16.66 -1.57 14.56
C VAL A 9 -17.09 -0.18 15.08
N ASP A 10 -18.19 -0.12 15.81
CA ASP A 10 -18.58 1.06 16.56
C ASP A 10 -17.78 1.17 17.88
N VAL A 11 -18.01 2.25 18.62
CA VAL A 11 -17.34 2.50 19.92
C VAL A 11 -17.72 1.48 21.02
N ASN A 12 -18.79 0.71 20.82
CA ASN A 12 -19.24 -0.35 21.72
C ASN A 12 -18.71 -1.72 21.31
N GLY A 13 -17.94 -1.81 20.21
CA GLY A 13 -17.39 -3.06 19.68
C GLY A 13 -18.33 -3.82 18.75
N ASN A 14 -19.49 -3.27 18.36
CA ASN A 14 -20.38 -3.92 17.41
C ASN A 14 -19.84 -3.80 16.00
N THR A 15 -19.85 -4.90 15.25
CA THR A 15 -19.44 -4.90 13.84
C THR A 15 -20.44 -4.11 12.99
N ILE A 16 -19.95 -3.06 12.33
CA ILE A 16 -20.72 -2.31 11.34
C ILE A 16 -20.67 -3.01 9.99
N TRP A 17 -19.46 -3.42 9.57
CA TRP A 17 -19.23 -4.24 8.39
C TRP A 17 -17.92 -5.02 8.50
N ALA A 18 -17.83 -6.12 7.74
CA ALA A 18 -16.61 -6.88 7.52
C ALA A 18 -16.43 -7.12 6.01
N LYS A 19 -15.22 -6.99 5.52
CA LYS A 19 -14.83 -7.13 4.12
C LYS A 19 -13.59 -8.00 4.01
N GLN A 20 -13.46 -8.70 2.88
CA GLN A 20 -12.31 -9.54 2.57
C GLN A 20 -11.68 -9.08 1.25
N VAL A 21 -10.37 -8.99 1.22
CA VAL A 21 -9.55 -8.82 0.02
C VAL A 21 -8.62 -10.01 -0.05
N GLY A 22 -8.60 -10.70 -1.17
CA GLY A 22 -7.81 -11.91 -1.28
C GLY A 22 -7.85 -12.55 -2.66
N GLY A 23 -7.12 -13.66 -2.81
CA GLY A 23 -7.02 -14.36 -4.09
C GLY A 23 -6.36 -15.72 -3.96
N ILE A 24 -5.67 -16.14 -5.01
CA ILE A 24 -4.93 -17.42 -4.99
C ILE A 24 -3.53 -17.25 -4.36
N GLY A 25 -3.15 -16.01 -4.03
CA GLY A 25 -1.85 -15.64 -3.50
C GLY A 25 -1.78 -15.59 -1.98
N TYR A 26 -0.81 -14.85 -1.50
CA TYR A 26 -0.66 -14.44 -0.12
C TYR A 26 -0.70 -12.91 -0.09
N GLU A 27 -1.58 -12.38 0.72
CA GLU A 27 -1.78 -10.95 0.91
C GLU A 27 -1.63 -10.60 2.40
N ARG A 28 -0.96 -9.48 2.68
CA ARG A 28 -0.84 -8.93 4.02
C ARG A 28 -1.09 -7.43 3.98
N ALA A 29 -1.97 -6.96 4.86
CA ALA A 29 -2.09 -5.55 5.17
C ALA A 29 -1.19 -5.22 6.37
N ASP A 30 -0.39 -4.17 6.25
CA ASP A 30 0.56 -3.75 7.28
C ASP A 30 0.11 -2.47 7.99
N ALA A 31 -0.52 -1.55 7.26
CA ALA A 31 -0.98 -0.29 7.84
C ALA A 31 -2.30 0.17 7.22
N LEU A 32 -3.01 0.98 7.99
CA LEU A 32 -4.29 1.57 7.61
C LEU A 32 -4.40 2.98 8.17
N VAL A 33 -4.94 3.92 7.37
CA VAL A 33 -5.30 5.28 7.78
C VAL A 33 -6.64 5.67 7.19
N THR A 34 -7.33 6.60 7.83
CA THR A 34 -8.58 7.18 7.31
C THR A 34 -8.44 8.68 7.09
N ASP A 35 -9.07 9.20 6.04
CA ASP A 35 -9.17 10.65 5.82
C ASP A 35 -10.35 11.28 6.60
N ASN A 36 -10.46 12.61 6.50
CA ASN A 36 -11.46 13.39 7.24
C ASN A 36 -12.92 13.14 6.82
N VAL A 37 -13.13 12.48 5.66
CA VAL A 37 -14.49 12.09 5.20
C VAL A 37 -14.75 10.59 5.40
N GLY A 38 -13.78 9.89 6.01
CA GLY A 38 -13.90 8.49 6.40
C GLY A 38 -13.51 7.49 5.31
N ASN A 39 -12.89 7.90 4.20
CA ASN A 39 -12.29 6.95 3.28
C ASN A 39 -11.13 6.23 3.96
N ILE A 40 -10.93 4.98 3.57
CA ILE A 40 -9.98 4.06 4.19
C ILE A 40 -8.87 3.79 3.19
N TYR A 41 -7.63 3.92 3.63
CA TYR A 41 -6.44 3.61 2.84
C TYR A 41 -5.69 2.48 3.53
N VAL A 42 -5.41 1.42 2.80
CA VAL A 42 -4.74 0.21 3.30
C VAL A 42 -3.51 -0.04 2.47
N THR A 43 -2.40 -0.35 3.11
CA THR A 43 -1.15 -0.73 2.45
C THR A 43 -0.63 -2.06 2.94
N GLY A 44 0.24 -2.64 2.15
CA GLY A 44 0.91 -3.89 2.44
C GLY A 44 1.53 -4.48 1.18
N PHE A 45 1.60 -5.79 1.11
CA PHE A 45 2.14 -6.48 -0.05
C PHE A 45 1.28 -7.70 -0.44
N PHE A 46 1.48 -8.18 -1.67
CA PHE A 46 0.81 -9.35 -2.21
C PHE A 46 1.70 -10.11 -3.20
N ASN A 47 1.37 -11.37 -3.42
CA ASN A 47 1.93 -12.16 -4.50
C ASN A 47 0.83 -12.80 -5.37
N ASN A 48 1.22 -13.36 -6.51
CA ASN A 48 0.30 -13.95 -7.49
C ASN A 48 -0.81 -12.96 -7.92
N THR A 49 -2.04 -13.44 -8.06
CA THR A 49 -3.20 -12.63 -8.46
C THR A 49 -4.16 -12.45 -7.29
N VAL A 50 -4.50 -11.20 -7.00
CA VAL A 50 -5.36 -10.79 -5.89
C VAL A 50 -6.54 -9.98 -6.41
N TYR A 51 -7.71 -10.22 -5.82
CA TYR A 51 -8.95 -9.49 -6.06
C TYR A 51 -9.08 -8.39 -5.03
N PHE A 52 -8.89 -7.13 -5.44
CA PHE A 52 -8.86 -5.99 -4.53
C PHE A 52 -10.23 -5.31 -4.31
N ASP A 53 -11.25 -5.66 -5.10
CA ASP A 53 -12.61 -5.18 -4.83
C ASP A 53 -13.32 -6.14 -3.87
N PRO A 54 -13.59 -5.71 -2.61
CA PRO A 54 -14.30 -6.55 -1.64
C PRO A 54 -15.81 -6.61 -1.89
N GLY A 55 -16.30 -6.02 -2.97
CA GLY A 55 -17.71 -6.04 -3.42
C GLY A 55 -17.96 -7.05 -4.52
N ALA A 56 -18.90 -6.71 -5.40
CA ALA A 56 -19.26 -7.54 -6.55
C ALA A 56 -18.43 -7.25 -7.82
N GLY A 57 -17.55 -6.24 -7.77
CA GLY A 57 -16.67 -5.89 -8.87
C GLY A 57 -15.51 -6.87 -9.00
N VAL A 58 -14.80 -6.77 -10.14
CA VAL A 58 -13.63 -7.60 -10.41
C VAL A 58 -12.47 -6.68 -10.72
N VAL A 59 -11.66 -6.38 -9.70
CA VAL A 59 -10.42 -5.62 -9.84
C VAL A 59 -9.26 -6.50 -9.40
N ASN A 60 -8.53 -7.02 -10.39
CA ASN A 60 -7.44 -7.95 -10.16
C ASN A 60 -6.12 -7.27 -10.42
N LEU A 61 -5.16 -7.48 -9.52
CA LEU A 61 -3.75 -7.20 -9.77
C LEU A 61 -2.96 -8.50 -9.75
N ALA A 62 -2.04 -8.62 -10.71
CA ALA A 62 -1.08 -9.71 -10.73
C ALA A 62 0.31 -9.15 -10.34
N ALA A 63 0.97 -9.79 -9.41
CA ALA A 63 2.31 -9.42 -9.03
C ALA A 63 3.29 -9.64 -10.19
N SER A 64 4.17 -8.67 -10.44
CA SER A 64 5.20 -8.73 -11.47
C SER A 64 6.49 -9.42 -10.99
N GLY A 65 6.63 -9.59 -9.67
CA GLY A 65 7.74 -10.25 -8.99
C GLY A 65 7.21 -11.14 -7.86
N PRO A 66 8.09 -11.65 -7.00
CA PRO A 66 7.69 -12.46 -5.85
C PRO A 66 6.69 -11.75 -4.92
N TYR A 67 6.91 -10.46 -4.63
CA TYR A 67 6.00 -9.65 -3.83
C TYR A 67 5.95 -8.22 -4.36
N ASN A 68 4.72 -7.70 -4.57
CA ASN A 68 4.48 -6.32 -4.93
C ASN A 68 3.70 -5.60 -3.82
N GLY A 69 3.94 -4.30 -3.68
CA GLY A 69 3.19 -3.46 -2.75
C GLY A 69 1.85 -3.04 -3.34
N PHE A 70 0.94 -2.64 -2.46
CA PHE A 70 -0.33 -2.04 -2.87
C PHE A 70 -0.72 -0.87 -1.98
N ILE A 71 -1.49 0.05 -2.55
CA ILE A 71 -2.25 1.08 -1.85
C ILE A 71 -3.70 0.90 -2.29
N LEU A 72 -4.57 0.47 -1.38
CA LEU A 72 -5.99 0.27 -1.63
C LEU A 72 -6.77 1.41 -0.99
N LYS A 73 -7.70 2.01 -1.73
CA LYS A 73 -8.66 2.98 -1.20
C LYS A 73 -10.07 2.44 -1.27
N LEU A 74 -10.76 2.51 -0.13
CA LEU A 74 -12.17 2.21 0.02
C LEU A 74 -12.92 3.45 0.52
N ASP A 75 -14.22 3.53 0.30
CA ASP A 75 -15.08 4.50 0.96
C ASP A 75 -15.33 4.14 2.44
N SER A 76 -16.07 4.99 3.17
CA SER A 76 -16.40 4.76 4.58
C SER A 76 -17.28 3.54 4.83
N ASN A 77 -17.92 2.98 3.81
CA ASN A 77 -18.73 1.77 3.86
C ASN A 77 -17.95 0.52 3.42
N GLY A 78 -16.66 0.66 3.11
CA GLY A 78 -15.80 -0.41 2.63
C GLY A 78 -16.03 -0.78 1.17
N ASN A 79 -16.60 0.11 0.36
CA ASN A 79 -16.72 -0.11 -1.08
C ASN A 79 -15.44 0.34 -1.78
N PHE A 80 -15.06 -0.39 -2.82
CA PHE A 80 -13.87 -0.13 -3.62
C PHE A 80 -13.93 1.24 -4.30
N ILE A 81 -12.81 1.99 -4.25
CA ILE A 81 -12.63 3.22 -5.01
C ILE A 81 -11.50 3.04 -6.03
N TRP A 82 -10.29 2.71 -5.57
CA TRP A 82 -9.16 2.39 -6.43
C TRP A 82 -8.10 1.56 -5.68
N VAL A 83 -7.24 0.90 -6.44
CA VAL A 83 -6.01 0.27 -5.95
C VAL A 83 -4.86 0.63 -6.87
N GLN A 84 -3.70 0.90 -6.27
CA GLN A 84 -2.44 1.11 -6.96
C GLN A 84 -1.44 0.01 -6.59
N GLN A 85 -0.67 -0.42 -7.58
CA GLN A 85 0.37 -1.43 -7.43
C GLN A 85 1.75 -0.79 -7.48
N ILE A 86 2.55 -1.00 -6.45
CA ILE A 86 3.98 -0.66 -6.45
C ILE A 86 4.74 -1.89 -6.92
N ARG A 87 5.31 -1.78 -8.12
CA ARG A 87 5.97 -2.91 -8.78
C ARG A 87 7.40 -3.06 -8.31
N ASN A 88 7.81 -4.30 -8.19
CA ASN A 88 9.18 -4.64 -7.81
C ASN A 88 9.62 -5.94 -8.51
N SER A 89 10.94 -6.05 -8.75
CA SER A 89 11.54 -7.25 -9.33
C SER A 89 11.70 -8.39 -8.32
N ASN A 90 11.72 -8.10 -7.02
CA ASN A 90 11.86 -9.09 -5.97
C ASN A 90 10.86 -8.85 -4.82
N LEU A 91 11.16 -7.97 -3.87
CA LEU A 91 10.29 -7.71 -2.72
C LEU A 91 10.07 -6.22 -2.49
N VAL A 92 8.81 -5.83 -2.26
CA VAL A 92 8.46 -4.55 -1.63
C VAL A 92 7.46 -4.81 -0.50
N ASP A 93 7.70 -4.17 0.65
CA ASP A 93 6.89 -4.26 1.87
C ASP A 93 6.59 -2.83 2.35
N ILE A 94 5.34 -2.37 2.14
CA ILE A 94 4.89 -1.03 2.56
C ILE A 94 4.42 -1.11 4.00
N ARG A 95 5.19 -0.55 4.93
CA ARG A 95 5.03 -0.76 6.38
C ARG A 95 4.20 0.27 7.10
N ASP A 96 4.15 1.49 6.59
CA ASP A 96 3.34 2.55 7.21
C ASP A 96 2.75 3.49 6.16
N ILE A 97 1.64 4.11 6.54
CA ILE A 97 0.88 5.06 5.73
C ILE A 97 0.34 6.18 6.61
N LYS A 98 0.44 7.41 6.11
CA LYS A 98 -0.22 8.58 6.68
C LYS A 98 -0.92 9.35 5.59
N ILE A 99 -1.88 10.18 5.98
CA ILE A 99 -2.56 11.10 5.07
C ILE A 99 -2.61 12.51 5.68
N SER A 100 -2.18 13.50 4.89
CA SER A 100 -2.26 14.90 5.31
C SER A 100 -3.69 15.44 5.19
N ALA A 101 -3.96 16.56 5.87
CA ALA A 101 -5.24 17.27 5.77
C ALA A 101 -5.55 17.73 4.33
N SER A 102 -4.53 17.96 3.51
CA SER A 102 -4.66 18.32 2.08
C SER A 102 -4.90 17.11 1.16
N GLY A 103 -4.94 15.89 1.70
CA GLY A 103 -5.17 14.67 0.93
C GLY A 103 -3.92 14.13 0.22
N ILE A 104 -2.73 14.41 0.76
CA ILE A 104 -1.50 13.74 0.32
C ILE A 104 -1.28 12.50 1.16
N ILE A 105 -1.18 11.37 0.50
CA ILE A 105 -0.81 10.10 1.09
C ILE A 105 0.71 10.04 1.16
N VAL A 106 1.25 9.64 2.29
CA VAL A 106 2.67 9.32 2.47
C VAL A 106 2.79 7.86 2.87
N ILE A 107 3.61 7.12 2.17
CA ILE A 107 3.96 5.73 2.52
C ILE A 107 5.44 5.62 2.77
N ALA A 108 5.81 4.68 3.63
CA ALA A 108 7.19 4.24 3.79
C ALA A 108 7.27 2.72 3.85
N GLY A 109 8.34 2.19 3.32
CA GLY A 109 8.55 0.75 3.25
C GLY A 109 9.99 0.37 2.97
N ILE A 110 10.19 -0.91 2.75
CA ILE A 110 11.48 -1.48 2.35
C ILE A 110 11.33 -2.21 1.01
N PHE A 111 12.42 -2.30 0.28
CA PHE A 111 12.48 -3.05 -0.97
C PHE A 111 13.88 -3.65 -1.18
N ASP A 112 13.95 -4.70 -1.98
CA ASP A 112 15.20 -5.19 -2.58
C ASP A 112 15.02 -5.35 -4.09
N GLY A 113 16.11 -5.39 -4.83
CA GLY A 113 16.06 -5.39 -6.29
C GLY A 113 15.67 -4.03 -6.86
N THR A 114 14.91 -4.02 -7.95
CA THR A 114 14.47 -2.77 -8.61
C THR A 114 13.00 -2.52 -8.36
N ILE A 115 12.69 -1.38 -7.74
CA ILE A 115 11.33 -0.89 -7.48
C ILE A 115 10.95 0.21 -8.47
N ASP A 116 9.70 0.20 -8.91
CA ASP A 116 9.06 1.33 -9.59
C ASP A 116 8.00 1.93 -8.67
N LEU A 117 8.28 3.14 -8.17
CA LEU A 117 7.41 3.85 -7.26
C LEU A 117 6.31 4.65 -7.96
N ASP A 118 6.32 4.73 -9.31
CA ASP A 118 5.21 5.30 -10.08
C ASP A 118 4.21 4.20 -10.47
N PRO A 119 3.02 4.14 -9.88
CA PRO A 119 2.02 3.15 -10.23
C PRO A 119 1.32 3.44 -11.57
N GLY A 120 1.58 4.62 -12.18
CA GLY A 120 1.00 5.07 -13.44
C GLY A 120 1.72 4.54 -14.67
N VAL A 121 1.71 5.35 -15.73
CA VAL A 121 2.40 5.06 -17.00
C VAL A 121 3.85 5.58 -17.02
N GLY A 122 4.21 6.40 -16.05
CA GLY A 122 5.57 6.87 -15.82
C GLY A 122 6.43 5.79 -15.17
N THR A 123 7.65 6.17 -14.82
CA THR A 123 8.55 5.31 -14.04
C THR A 123 9.32 6.15 -13.04
N PHE A 124 9.40 5.69 -11.80
CA PHE A 124 10.32 6.18 -10.79
C PHE A 124 11.12 4.99 -10.26
N ASN A 125 12.17 4.62 -11.00
CA ASN A 125 12.95 3.44 -10.68
C ASN A 125 14.08 3.73 -9.69
N ALA A 126 14.18 2.88 -8.66
CA ALA A 126 15.31 2.80 -7.75
C ALA A 126 15.78 1.36 -7.62
N THR A 127 17.07 1.15 -7.29
CA THR A 127 17.64 -0.19 -7.18
C THR A 127 18.41 -0.32 -5.88
N ALA A 128 18.00 -1.27 -5.04
CA ALA A 128 18.71 -1.74 -3.87
C ALA A 128 19.63 -2.93 -4.25
N PRO A 129 20.73 -3.15 -3.52
CA PRO A 129 21.53 -4.36 -3.67
C PRO A 129 20.68 -5.61 -3.38
N THR A 130 20.87 -6.67 -4.17
CA THR A 130 20.18 -7.95 -3.95
C THR A 130 20.52 -8.54 -2.58
N ASN A 131 19.49 -9.05 -1.90
CA ASN A 131 19.53 -9.58 -0.54
C ASN A 131 19.81 -8.54 0.56
N ASN A 132 19.77 -7.26 0.24
CA ASN A 132 19.75 -6.17 1.21
C ASN A 132 18.49 -5.33 0.98
N TYR A 133 17.90 -4.83 2.06
CA TYR A 133 16.73 -3.97 1.98
C TYR A 133 17.14 -2.52 2.13
N ASP A 134 16.68 -1.68 1.20
CA ASP A 134 16.74 -0.23 1.35
C ASP A 134 15.36 0.33 1.71
N VAL A 135 15.35 1.47 2.38
CA VAL A 135 14.13 2.18 2.76
C VAL A 135 13.71 3.11 1.62
N PHE A 136 12.43 3.19 1.36
CA PHE A 136 11.84 4.24 0.53
C PHE A 136 10.75 5.01 1.27
N ILE A 137 10.52 6.24 0.84
CA ILE A 137 9.38 7.07 1.18
C ILE A 137 8.79 7.62 -0.12
N ALA A 138 7.47 7.62 -0.24
CA ALA A 138 6.81 8.14 -1.42
C ALA A 138 5.48 8.80 -1.07
N THR A 139 5.08 9.78 -1.88
CA THR A 139 3.83 10.51 -1.70
C THR A 139 2.94 10.41 -2.92
N TYR A 140 1.64 10.30 -2.67
CA TYR A 140 0.63 10.12 -3.70
C TYR A 140 -0.58 11.02 -3.45
N THR A 141 -1.31 11.34 -4.49
CA THR A 141 -2.60 12.03 -4.37
C THR A 141 -3.68 11.07 -3.88
N SER A 142 -4.52 11.49 -2.94
CA SER A 142 -5.65 10.68 -2.47
C SER A 142 -6.78 10.51 -3.50
N SER A 143 -6.81 11.37 -4.53
CA SER A 143 -7.84 11.32 -5.57
C SER A 143 -7.66 10.14 -6.54
N ALA A 144 -6.42 9.84 -6.93
CA ALA A 144 -6.13 8.84 -7.95
C ALA A 144 -4.94 7.91 -7.61
N GLY A 145 -4.25 8.13 -6.47
CA GLY A 145 -3.02 7.41 -6.16
C GLY A 145 -1.86 7.73 -7.10
N ALA A 146 -1.90 8.90 -7.77
CA ALA A 146 -0.80 9.33 -8.63
C ALA A 146 0.39 9.79 -7.79
N ILE A 147 1.60 9.43 -8.20
CA ILE A 147 2.83 9.83 -7.51
C ILE A 147 3.01 11.35 -7.53
N VAL A 148 3.47 11.90 -6.40
CA VAL A 148 3.84 13.32 -6.28
C VAL A 148 5.35 13.45 -6.20
N TRP A 149 5.99 12.71 -5.30
CA TRP A 149 7.44 12.54 -5.23
C TRP A 149 7.79 11.25 -4.49
N ALA A 150 9.02 10.81 -4.64
CA ALA A 150 9.57 9.71 -3.87
C ALA A 150 11.07 9.93 -3.63
N ASP A 151 11.59 9.27 -2.61
CA ASP A 151 13.01 9.21 -2.29
C ASP A 151 13.36 7.83 -1.74
N VAL A 152 14.62 7.44 -1.89
CA VAL A 152 15.16 6.19 -1.38
C VAL A 152 16.40 6.47 -0.54
N PHE A 153 16.60 5.67 0.49
CA PHE A 153 17.70 5.79 1.43
C PHE A 153 18.61 4.57 1.27
N PRO A 154 19.57 4.63 0.31
CA PRO A 154 20.42 3.50 0.01
C PRO A 154 21.44 3.29 1.13
N GLY A 155 21.64 2.03 1.52
CA GLY A 155 22.62 1.60 2.52
C GLY A 155 23.58 0.55 1.97
N THR A 156 24.56 0.13 2.79
CA THR A 156 25.45 -0.99 2.50
C THR A 156 24.99 -2.30 3.14
N GLY A 157 23.96 -2.23 3.99
CA GLY A 157 23.34 -3.36 4.68
C GLY A 157 21.83 -3.31 4.51
N SER A 158 21.12 -4.16 5.25
CA SER A 158 19.65 -4.10 5.26
C SER A 158 19.17 -3.03 6.23
N ASP A 159 18.40 -2.10 5.71
CA ASP A 159 17.75 -1.04 6.45
C ASP A 159 16.27 -1.38 6.67
N ILE A 160 15.68 -0.83 7.72
CA ILE A 160 14.25 -1.02 8.01
C ILE A 160 13.62 0.32 8.42
N VAL A 161 12.36 0.50 8.06
CA VAL A 161 11.52 1.57 8.57
C VAL A 161 10.51 1.00 9.56
N GLY A 162 10.33 1.68 10.68
CA GLY A 162 9.34 1.30 11.69
C GLY A 162 8.01 2.03 11.50
N SER A 163 8.06 3.35 11.37
CA SER A 163 6.89 4.20 11.18
C SER A 163 7.28 5.57 10.62
N ILE A 164 6.30 6.29 10.11
CA ILE A 164 6.41 7.67 9.66
C ILE A 164 5.37 8.54 10.37
N ASP A 165 5.59 9.83 10.36
CA ASP A 165 4.58 10.82 10.75
C ASP A 165 4.68 12.04 9.83
N ILE A 166 3.61 12.84 9.78
CA ILE A 166 3.53 14.05 8.95
C ILE A 166 3.51 15.25 9.88
N ASP A 167 4.45 16.19 9.65
CA ASP A 167 4.40 17.49 10.30
C ASP A 167 3.14 18.24 9.83
N PRO A 168 2.24 18.66 10.74
CA PRO A 168 0.98 19.32 10.38
C PRO A 168 1.14 20.78 9.96
N LEU A 169 2.36 21.30 9.69
CA LEU A 169 2.61 22.68 9.28
C LEU A 169 1.93 23.05 7.96
#